data_22e885533853a2a5431645ef28019749
#
_entry.id   22e885533853a2a5431645ef28019749
#
_cell.length_a   1.000
_cell.length_b   1.000
_cell.length_c   1.000
_cell.angle_alpha   90.00
_cell.angle_beta   90.00
_cell.angle_gamma   90.00
#
_symmetry.space_group_name_H-M   'P 1'
#
loop_
_entity.id
_entity.type
_entity.pdbx_description
1 polymer ?
#
loop_
_entity_poly.entity_id
_entity_poly.type
_entity_poly.pdbx_seq_one_letter_code
_entity_poly.pdbx_strand_id
1 'polypeptide(L)'
;HALTDYYCASMFEQDVLALLGRLFNGQEDGTPHPCCVMSGGSMMYIDAVCNGIDDIPTVDERTRQTLKRRLAEEGLPALVEELKTLDPEHWKIVDRNNPRRVVHALEICHMTGTTYSSFRTNQKKERPFNIIKIGLNRPREDMYERINERVLGMVADGLVEEAAALYPL
;
A
#
# COMPACT_ATOMS: atom_id res chain seq x y z
N HIS A 1 1.21 14.87 2.36
CA HIS A 1 2.61 14.48 2.59
C HIS A 1 3.42 14.69 1.31
N ALA A 2 4.69 15.10 1.45
CA ALA A 2 5.59 15.23 0.31
C ALA A 2 5.96 13.85 -0.26
N LEU A 3 6.32 13.78 -1.54
CA LEU A 3 6.75 12.51 -2.17
C LEU A 3 8.01 11.92 -1.52
N THR A 4 8.77 12.74 -0.80
CA THR A 4 9.97 12.35 -0.05
C THR A 4 9.65 11.77 1.33
N ASP A 5 8.43 11.94 1.83
CA ASP A 5 8.04 11.43 3.14
C ASP A 5 7.69 9.95 3.05
N TYR A 6 8.24 9.17 3.97
CA TYR A 6 7.79 7.80 4.14
C TYR A 6 6.41 7.78 4.76
N TYR A 7 5.40 7.36 3.98
CA TYR A 7 4.02 7.31 4.42
C TYR A 7 3.37 6.01 3.96
N CYS A 8 3.09 5.12 4.91
CA CYS A 8 2.53 3.80 4.61
C CYS A 8 1.02 3.72 4.91
N ALA A 9 0.40 2.63 4.51
CA ALA A 9 -1.04 2.43 4.67
C ALA A 9 -1.48 2.39 6.15
N SER A 10 -0.64 1.90 7.06
CA SER A 10 -0.94 1.90 8.50
C SER A 10 -0.92 3.31 9.10
N MET A 11 0.01 4.16 8.66
CA MET A 11 0.03 5.58 9.07
C MET A 11 -1.21 6.29 8.53
N PHE A 12 -1.58 6.04 7.27
CA PHE A 12 -2.81 6.59 6.69
C PHE A 12 -4.06 6.13 7.46
N GLU A 13 -4.15 4.85 7.82
CA GLU A 13 -5.23 4.32 8.65
C GLU A 13 -5.35 5.11 9.96
N GLN A 14 -4.24 5.28 10.69
CA GLN A 14 -4.22 5.97 11.98
C GLN A 14 -4.63 7.44 11.86
N ASP A 15 -4.06 8.16 10.91
CA ASP A 15 -4.34 9.58 10.70
C ASP A 15 -5.81 9.82 10.31
N VAL A 16 -6.34 9.00 9.40
CA VAL A 16 -7.74 9.14 8.96
C VAL A 16 -8.71 8.75 10.06
N LEU A 17 -8.43 7.70 10.84
CA LEU A 17 -9.29 7.33 11.97
C LEU A 17 -9.28 8.41 13.07
N ALA A 18 -8.13 9.01 13.34
CA ALA A 18 -8.02 10.12 14.27
C ALA A 18 -8.81 11.36 13.77
N LEU A 19 -8.70 11.68 12.49
CA LEU A 19 -9.48 12.76 11.87
C LEU A 19 -10.99 12.50 11.94
N LEU A 20 -11.44 11.29 11.57
CA LEU A 20 -12.85 10.91 11.66
C LEU A 20 -13.38 11.01 13.10
N GLY A 21 -12.57 10.59 14.08
CA GLY A 21 -12.94 10.74 15.50
C GLY A 21 -13.15 12.21 15.89
N ARG A 22 -12.28 13.12 15.46
CA ARG A 22 -12.44 14.55 15.71
C ARG A 22 -13.67 15.15 15.00
N LEU A 23 -13.92 14.76 13.76
CA LEU A 23 -15.09 15.21 12.99
C LEU A 23 -16.41 14.75 13.62
N PHE A 24 -16.51 13.48 13.99
CA PHE A 24 -17.72 12.94 14.62
C PHE A 24 -18.02 13.59 15.99
N ASN A 25 -16.97 13.98 16.71
CA ASN A 25 -17.11 14.63 18.03
C ASN A 25 -17.15 16.18 17.97
N GLY A 26 -17.11 16.78 16.78
CA GLY A 26 -17.10 18.24 16.63
C GLY A 26 -15.83 18.95 17.11
N GLN A 27 -14.73 18.22 17.18
CA GLN A 27 -13.45 18.76 17.68
C GLN A 27 -12.65 19.49 16.59
N GLU A 28 -13.05 19.37 15.34
CA GLU A 28 -12.32 19.99 14.21
C GLU A 28 -12.82 21.42 13.91
N ASP A 29 -14.14 21.62 13.92
CA ASP A 29 -14.78 22.90 13.58
C ASP A 29 -15.88 23.32 14.57
N GLY A 30 -15.99 22.66 15.71
CA GLY A 30 -17.00 22.91 16.72
C GLY A 30 -18.37 22.27 16.46
N THR A 31 -18.52 21.52 15.34
CA THR A 31 -19.81 20.92 14.94
C THR A 31 -19.62 19.40 14.76
N PRO A 32 -20.35 18.54 15.50
CA PRO A 32 -20.34 17.10 15.28
C PRO A 32 -20.91 16.75 13.88
N HIS A 33 -20.14 15.98 13.10
CA HIS A 33 -20.56 15.52 11.78
C HIS A 33 -21.08 14.08 11.89
N PRO A 34 -22.39 13.82 11.65
CA PRO A 34 -22.94 12.48 11.72
C PRO A 34 -22.52 11.58 10.56
N CYS A 35 -21.99 12.16 9.50
CA CYS A 35 -21.57 11.47 8.30
C CYS A 35 -20.35 12.16 7.67
N CYS A 36 -19.37 11.36 7.25
CA CYS A 36 -18.20 11.83 6.52
C CYS A 36 -18.06 11.06 5.22
N VAL A 37 -17.65 11.72 4.14
CA VAL A 37 -17.41 11.10 2.83
C VAL A 37 -15.92 11.03 2.57
N MET A 38 -15.40 9.80 2.40
CA MET A 38 -14.04 9.57 1.93
C MET A 38 -14.08 9.19 0.45
N SER A 39 -13.50 10.00 -0.42
CA SER A 39 -13.45 9.75 -1.86
C SER A 39 -12.01 9.54 -2.34
N GLY A 40 -11.82 8.63 -3.29
CA GLY A 40 -10.50 8.37 -3.87
C GLY A 40 -10.46 7.04 -4.61
N GLY A 41 -9.30 6.75 -5.22
CA GLY A 41 -9.07 5.55 -6.01
C GLY A 41 -7.93 4.66 -5.48
N SER A 42 -7.28 5.03 -4.38
CA SER A 42 -6.19 4.24 -3.79
C SER A 42 -6.75 3.12 -2.92
N MET A 43 -7.01 1.96 -3.52
CA MET A 43 -7.71 0.84 -2.88
C MET A 43 -7.03 0.39 -1.59
N MET A 44 -5.69 0.34 -1.56
CA MET A 44 -4.95 -0.09 -0.37
C MET A 44 -5.19 0.86 0.83
N TYR A 45 -5.25 2.16 0.61
CA TYR A 45 -5.55 3.13 1.66
C TYR A 45 -7.01 3.06 2.10
N ILE A 46 -7.93 2.91 1.16
CA ILE A 46 -9.37 2.75 1.45
C ILE A 46 -9.59 1.48 2.28
N ASP A 47 -8.97 0.37 1.89
CA ASP A 47 -9.08 -0.89 2.63
C ASP A 47 -8.44 -0.81 4.02
N ALA A 48 -7.31 -0.11 4.18
CA ALA A 48 -6.70 0.12 5.48
C ALA A 48 -7.66 0.84 6.44
N VAL A 49 -8.32 1.89 5.99
CA VAL A 49 -9.30 2.62 6.81
C VAL A 49 -10.56 1.78 7.07
N CYS A 50 -11.08 1.09 6.07
CA CYS A 50 -12.34 0.35 6.19
C CYS A 50 -12.21 -0.98 6.95
N ASN A 51 -11.16 -1.73 6.64
CA ASN A 51 -10.99 -3.11 7.13
C ASN A 51 -9.85 -3.25 8.13
N GLY A 52 -8.97 -2.25 8.22
CA GLY A 52 -7.71 -2.35 8.92
C GLY A 52 -6.61 -2.99 8.06
N ILE A 53 -5.39 -2.83 8.50
CA ILE A 53 -4.23 -3.47 7.91
C ILE A 53 -3.52 -4.29 9.00
N ASP A 54 -2.91 -5.40 8.60
CA ASP A 54 -2.11 -6.21 9.51
C ASP A 54 -0.92 -5.42 10.05
N ASP A 55 -0.60 -5.60 11.33
CA ASP A 55 0.52 -4.91 12.00
C ASP A 55 1.84 -5.62 11.66
N ILE A 56 2.29 -5.44 10.41
CA ILE A 56 3.57 -5.97 9.93
C ILE A 56 4.67 -5.02 10.38
N PRO A 57 5.72 -5.50 11.07
CA PRO A 57 6.82 -4.66 11.53
C PRO A 57 7.52 -3.92 10.38
N THR A 58 7.91 -2.68 10.63
CA THR A 58 8.72 -1.93 9.66
C THR A 58 10.12 -2.51 9.59
N VAL A 59 10.57 -2.85 8.38
CA VAL A 59 11.89 -3.43 8.16
C VAL A 59 12.98 -2.39 8.40
N ASP A 60 13.97 -2.74 9.21
CA ASP A 60 15.15 -1.90 9.43
C ASP A 60 16.05 -1.85 8.18
N GLU A 61 16.79 -0.74 8.06
CA GLU A 61 17.61 -0.48 6.87
C GLU A 61 18.74 -1.50 6.69
N ARG A 62 19.30 -2.02 7.79
CA ARG A 62 20.38 -3.02 7.75
C ARG A 62 19.89 -4.33 7.13
N THR A 63 18.74 -4.82 7.57
CA THR A 63 18.11 -6.02 7.04
C THR A 63 17.76 -5.85 5.56
N ARG A 64 17.20 -4.69 5.20
CA ARG A 64 16.85 -4.35 3.81
C ARG A 64 18.08 -4.36 2.89
N GLN A 65 19.14 -3.70 3.28
CA GLN A 65 20.39 -3.68 2.49
C GLN A 65 21.02 -5.07 2.37
N THR A 66 20.96 -5.87 3.44
CA THR A 66 21.49 -7.24 3.43
C THR A 66 20.74 -8.10 2.41
N LEU A 67 19.40 -8.09 2.43
CA LEU A 67 18.61 -8.89 1.50
C LEU A 67 18.70 -8.36 0.05
N LYS A 68 18.80 -7.05 -0.14
CA LYS A 68 19.05 -6.44 -1.45
C LYS A 68 20.38 -6.91 -2.05
N ARG A 69 21.45 -6.93 -1.26
CA ARG A 69 22.75 -7.44 -1.69
C ARG A 69 22.68 -8.93 -2.03
N ARG A 70 22.08 -9.75 -1.17
CA ARG A 70 21.91 -11.18 -1.40
C ARG A 70 21.10 -11.48 -2.67
N LEU A 71 20.06 -10.70 -2.96
CA LEU A 71 19.32 -10.81 -4.20
C LEU A 71 20.21 -10.60 -5.43
N ALA A 72 21.16 -9.65 -5.35
CA ALA A 72 22.09 -9.36 -6.44
C ALA A 72 23.17 -10.44 -6.58
N GLU A 73 23.66 -11.01 -5.48
CA GLU A 73 24.77 -11.99 -5.44
C GLU A 73 24.29 -13.43 -5.66
N GLU A 74 23.21 -13.85 -5.01
CA GLU A 74 22.69 -15.23 -5.00
C GLU A 74 21.55 -15.45 -6.00
N GLY A 75 20.88 -14.39 -6.39
CA GLY A 75 19.71 -14.42 -7.28
C GLY A 75 18.40 -14.81 -6.58
N LEU A 76 17.30 -14.57 -7.26
CA LEU A 76 15.94 -14.83 -6.74
C LEU A 76 15.69 -16.31 -6.40
N PRO A 77 16.14 -17.31 -7.19
CA PRO A 77 15.88 -18.72 -6.87
C PRO A 77 16.41 -19.17 -5.49
N ALA A 78 17.58 -18.70 -5.08
CA ALA A 78 18.15 -19.02 -3.78
C ALA A 78 17.28 -18.48 -2.63
N LEU A 79 16.81 -17.25 -2.77
CA LEU A 79 15.94 -16.61 -1.79
C LEU A 79 14.55 -17.27 -1.73
N VAL A 80 14.04 -17.78 -2.85
CA VAL A 80 12.77 -18.53 -2.89
C VAL A 80 12.89 -19.86 -2.13
N GLU A 81 14.01 -20.58 -2.24
CA GLU A 81 14.24 -21.83 -1.47
C GLU A 81 14.42 -21.54 0.03
N GLU A 82 15.07 -20.45 0.38
CA GLU A 82 15.16 -20.02 1.77
C GLU A 82 13.76 -19.68 2.35
N LEU A 83 12.94 -18.93 1.60
CA LEU A 83 11.58 -18.63 2.02
C LEU A 83 10.74 -19.89 2.23
N LYS A 84 10.94 -20.90 1.40
CA LYS A 84 10.28 -22.20 1.54
C LYS A 84 10.59 -22.87 2.88
N THR A 85 11.81 -22.68 3.36
CA THR A 85 12.28 -23.21 4.65
C THR A 85 11.77 -22.39 5.83
N LEU A 86 11.85 -21.06 5.72
CA LEU A 86 11.51 -20.14 6.82
C LEU A 86 10.00 -19.91 6.96
N ASP A 87 9.27 -19.84 5.85
CA ASP A 87 7.81 -19.63 5.83
C ASP A 87 7.14 -20.44 4.70
N PRO A 88 6.94 -21.76 4.89
CA PRO A 88 6.31 -22.63 3.91
C PRO A 88 4.89 -22.19 3.51
N GLU A 89 4.15 -21.60 4.46
CA GLU A 89 2.78 -21.15 4.19
C GLU A 89 2.75 -19.95 3.25
N HIS A 90 3.61 -18.96 3.49
CA HIS A 90 3.71 -17.82 2.58
C HIS A 90 4.30 -18.24 1.22
N TRP A 91 5.27 -19.14 1.21
CA TRP A 91 5.88 -19.65 -0.01
C TRP A 91 4.86 -20.30 -0.97
N LYS A 92 3.82 -20.98 -0.46
CA LYS A 92 2.76 -21.60 -1.26
C LYS A 92 1.93 -20.57 -2.04
N ILE A 93 1.76 -19.37 -1.50
CA ILE A 93 0.82 -18.37 -2.02
C ILE A 93 1.50 -17.16 -2.67
N VAL A 94 2.79 -16.93 -2.38
CA VAL A 94 3.52 -15.78 -2.94
C VAL A 94 3.82 -16.00 -4.43
N ASP A 95 3.75 -14.92 -5.19
CA ASP A 95 4.32 -14.90 -6.55
C ASP A 95 5.84 -14.98 -6.46
N ARG A 96 6.37 -16.18 -6.70
CA ARG A 96 7.82 -16.50 -6.60
C ARG A 96 8.66 -15.83 -7.69
N ASN A 97 8.04 -15.32 -8.75
CA ASN A 97 8.72 -14.54 -9.77
C ASN A 97 8.80 -13.04 -9.43
N ASN A 98 8.17 -12.63 -8.32
CA ASN A 98 8.20 -11.25 -7.86
C ASN A 98 9.26 -11.07 -6.75
N PRO A 99 10.46 -10.53 -7.07
CA PRO A 99 11.54 -10.41 -6.11
C PRO A 99 11.18 -9.52 -4.92
N ARG A 100 10.37 -8.46 -5.14
CA ARG A 100 9.97 -7.57 -4.05
C ARG A 100 9.15 -8.29 -2.99
N ARG A 101 8.23 -9.17 -3.39
CA ARG A 101 7.38 -9.94 -2.46
C ARG A 101 8.16 -10.99 -1.70
N VAL A 102 9.06 -11.69 -2.38
CA VAL A 102 9.92 -12.72 -1.77
C VAL A 102 10.88 -12.08 -0.78
N VAL A 103 11.58 -11.03 -1.20
CA VAL A 103 12.53 -10.30 -0.35
C VAL A 103 11.85 -9.72 0.87
N HIS A 104 10.70 -9.05 0.70
CA HIS A 104 9.99 -8.47 1.84
C HIS A 104 9.57 -9.51 2.88
N ALA A 105 9.11 -10.69 2.46
CA ALA A 105 8.79 -11.76 3.40
C ALA A 105 10.02 -12.24 4.16
N LEU A 106 11.15 -12.41 3.48
CA LEU A 106 12.42 -12.77 4.12
C LEU A 106 12.94 -11.70 5.07
N GLU A 107 12.82 -10.41 4.70
CA GLU A 107 13.18 -9.29 5.57
C GLU A 107 12.48 -9.40 6.93
N ILE A 108 11.17 -9.65 6.90
CA ILE A 108 10.38 -9.83 8.14
C ILE A 108 10.83 -11.09 8.90
N CYS A 109 11.01 -12.22 8.23
CA CYS A 109 11.48 -13.45 8.88
C CYS A 109 12.84 -13.26 9.56
N HIS A 110 13.79 -12.64 8.88
CA HIS A 110 15.13 -12.39 9.43
C HIS A 110 15.15 -11.39 10.58
N MET A 111 14.34 -10.34 10.47
CA MET A 111 14.30 -9.31 11.50
C MET A 111 13.61 -9.78 12.77
N THR A 112 12.53 -10.54 12.62
CA THR A 112 11.65 -10.91 13.74
C THR A 112 11.93 -12.31 14.31
N GLY A 113 12.58 -13.17 13.54
CA GLY A 113 12.73 -14.59 13.88
C GLY A 113 11.44 -15.40 13.79
N THR A 114 10.35 -14.82 13.23
CA THR A 114 9.06 -15.48 13.03
C THR A 114 8.64 -15.44 11.57
N THR A 115 7.65 -16.25 11.20
CA THR A 115 7.16 -16.30 9.81
C THR A 115 6.42 -15.02 9.41
N TYR A 116 6.58 -14.58 8.17
CA TYR A 116 5.80 -13.47 7.63
C TYR A 116 4.30 -13.79 7.62
N SER A 117 3.93 -15.04 7.37
CA SER A 117 2.54 -15.51 7.41
C SER A 117 1.87 -15.31 8.77
N SER A 118 2.64 -15.34 9.88
CA SER A 118 2.08 -15.12 11.21
C SER A 118 1.57 -13.69 11.43
N PHE A 119 2.14 -12.71 10.72
CA PHE A 119 1.67 -11.32 10.75
C PHE A 119 0.49 -11.07 9.80
N ARG A 120 0.29 -11.93 8.81
CA ARG A 120 -0.80 -11.79 7.84
C ARG A 120 -2.07 -12.47 8.32
N THR A 121 -2.72 -11.86 9.29
CA THR A 121 -3.94 -12.42 9.88
C THR A 121 -5.16 -12.22 9.01
N ASN A 122 -5.16 -11.21 8.12
CA ASN A 122 -6.29 -10.78 7.30
C ASN A 122 -7.57 -10.53 8.13
N GLN A 123 -7.42 -10.25 9.42
CA GLN A 123 -8.55 -9.97 10.30
C GLN A 123 -9.07 -8.56 10.07
N LYS A 124 -10.39 -8.46 9.88
CA LYS A 124 -11.03 -7.16 9.80
C LYS A 124 -11.07 -6.55 11.19
N LYS A 125 -10.47 -5.37 11.32
CA LYS A 125 -10.57 -4.56 12.54
C LYS A 125 -11.97 -3.93 12.61
N GLU A 126 -12.62 -4.04 13.76
CA GLU A 126 -13.89 -3.36 13.99
C GLU A 126 -13.70 -1.84 14.01
N ARG A 127 -14.71 -1.13 13.48
CA ARG A 127 -14.72 0.34 13.45
C ARG A 127 -15.86 0.86 14.30
N PRO A 128 -15.66 1.98 15.05
CA PRO A 128 -16.69 2.56 15.90
C PRO A 128 -17.76 3.34 15.10
N PHE A 129 -17.89 3.07 13.80
CA PHE A 129 -18.83 3.71 12.88
C PHE A 129 -19.26 2.75 11.77
N ASN A 130 -20.39 3.03 11.14
CA ASN A 130 -20.88 2.26 10.01
C ASN A 130 -20.19 2.69 8.71
N ILE A 131 -19.86 1.73 7.85
CA ILE A 131 -19.20 1.97 6.58
C ILE A 131 -20.14 1.61 5.44
N ILE A 132 -20.42 2.59 4.58
CA ILE A 132 -21.16 2.40 3.33
C ILE A 132 -20.18 2.57 2.18
N LYS A 133 -19.96 1.50 1.41
CA LYS A 133 -19.07 1.51 0.24
C LYS A 133 -19.89 1.75 -1.03
N ILE A 134 -19.54 2.81 -1.76
CA ILE A 134 -20.18 3.18 -3.03
C ILE A 134 -19.12 3.09 -4.13
N GLY A 135 -19.31 2.18 -5.09
CA GLY A 135 -18.46 2.07 -6.27
C GLY A 135 -19.08 2.81 -7.45
N LEU A 136 -18.30 3.71 -8.06
CA LEU A 136 -18.69 4.33 -9.33
C LEU A 136 -18.29 3.41 -10.48
N ASN A 137 -19.22 3.11 -11.36
CA ASN A 137 -18.99 2.31 -12.56
C ASN A 137 -19.49 3.03 -13.81
N ARG A 138 -18.83 2.79 -14.94
CA ARG A 138 -19.21 3.30 -16.25
C ARG A 138 -19.06 2.21 -17.32
N PRO A 139 -19.77 2.30 -18.45
CA PRO A 139 -19.48 1.49 -19.62
C PRO A 139 -18.00 1.59 -19.99
N ARG A 140 -17.44 0.48 -20.45
CA ARG A 140 -15.98 0.39 -20.71
C ARG A 140 -15.53 1.34 -21.83
N GLU A 141 -16.39 1.53 -22.81
CA GLU A 141 -16.16 2.41 -23.94
C GLU A 141 -16.03 3.87 -23.47
N ASP A 142 -16.99 4.36 -22.69
CA ASP A 142 -16.95 5.72 -22.12
C ASP A 142 -15.71 5.94 -21.25
N MET A 143 -15.28 4.89 -20.55
CA MET A 143 -14.10 4.98 -19.70
C MET A 143 -12.83 5.10 -20.55
N TYR A 144 -12.71 4.34 -21.64
CA TYR A 144 -11.57 4.43 -22.54
C TYR A 144 -11.49 5.77 -23.27
N GLU A 145 -12.63 6.29 -23.73
CA GLU A 145 -12.69 7.62 -24.34
C GLU A 145 -12.14 8.69 -23.40
N ARG A 146 -12.64 8.73 -22.16
CA ARG A 146 -12.14 9.67 -21.13
C ARG A 146 -10.68 9.50 -20.76
N ILE A 147 -10.19 8.26 -20.71
CA ILE A 147 -8.75 8.00 -20.48
C ILE A 147 -7.93 8.59 -21.62
N ASN A 148 -8.34 8.36 -22.86
CA ASN A 148 -7.65 8.86 -24.04
C ASN A 148 -7.66 10.39 -24.09
N GLU A 149 -8.83 11.02 -23.88
CA GLU A 149 -8.95 12.48 -23.77
C GLU A 149 -8.06 13.07 -22.70
N ARG A 150 -8.01 12.43 -21.52
CA ARG A 150 -7.13 12.87 -20.44
C ARG A 150 -5.66 12.78 -20.82
N VAL A 151 -5.23 11.71 -21.48
CA VAL A 151 -3.84 11.55 -21.93
C VAL A 151 -3.49 12.62 -22.95
N LEU A 152 -4.36 12.89 -23.93
CA LEU A 152 -4.16 13.95 -24.90
C LEU A 152 -4.07 15.33 -24.25
N GLY A 153 -4.92 15.59 -23.25
CA GLY A 153 -4.84 16.80 -22.46
C GLY A 153 -3.50 16.93 -21.71
N MET A 154 -3.06 15.86 -21.04
CA MET A 154 -1.76 15.86 -20.34
C MET A 154 -0.57 16.12 -21.29
N VAL A 155 -0.61 15.56 -22.51
CA VAL A 155 0.41 15.85 -23.52
C VAL A 155 0.38 17.31 -23.96
N ALA A 156 -0.82 17.85 -24.19
CA ALA A 156 -0.98 19.27 -24.53
C ALA A 156 -0.53 20.24 -23.42
N ASP A 157 -0.66 19.79 -22.16
CA ASP A 157 -0.27 20.55 -20.95
C ASP A 157 1.24 20.44 -20.62
N GLY A 158 2.05 19.74 -21.44
CA GLY A 158 3.50 19.68 -21.32
C GLY A 158 4.08 18.44 -20.65
N LEU A 159 3.32 17.32 -20.59
CA LEU A 159 3.80 16.06 -20.01
C LEU A 159 5.10 15.56 -20.66
N VAL A 160 5.23 15.71 -21.98
CA VAL A 160 6.41 15.23 -22.73
C VAL A 160 7.64 16.07 -22.37
N GLU A 161 7.48 17.38 -22.26
CA GLU A 161 8.54 18.33 -21.88
C GLU A 161 8.99 18.09 -20.44
N GLU A 162 8.06 17.86 -19.53
CA GLU A 162 8.36 17.48 -18.13
C GLU A 162 9.16 16.19 -18.07
N ALA A 163 8.71 15.14 -18.75
CA ALA A 163 9.42 13.86 -18.79
C ALA A 163 10.82 13.98 -19.42
N ALA A 164 10.96 14.77 -20.48
CA ALA A 164 12.25 15.00 -21.14
C ALA A 164 13.23 15.77 -20.22
N ALA A 165 12.74 16.69 -19.40
CA ALA A 165 13.55 17.42 -18.43
C ALA A 165 14.08 16.54 -17.29
N LEU A 166 13.33 15.48 -16.92
CA LEU A 166 13.70 14.52 -15.87
C LEU A 166 14.57 13.37 -16.37
N TYR A 167 14.57 13.08 -17.68
CA TYR A 167 15.27 11.94 -18.26
C TYR A 167 16.79 11.92 -18.03
N PRO A 168 17.52 13.07 -17.94
CA PRO A 168 18.97 13.09 -17.66
C PRO A 168 19.34 12.83 -16.20
N LEU A 169 18.37 12.78 -15.26
CA LEU A 169 18.58 12.57 -13.84
C LEU A 169 18.58 11.08 -13.48
#